data_57616b3816a62904cabdc9f10f7dae9f
#
_entry.id   57616b3816a62904cabdc9f10f7dae9f
#
_cell.length_a   1.000
_cell.length_b   1.000
_cell.length_c   1.000
_cell.angle_alpha   90.00
_cell.angle_beta   90.00
_cell.angle_gamma   90.00
#
_symmetry.space_group_name_H-M   'P 1'
#
loop_
_entity.id
_entity.type
_entity.pdbx_description
1 polymer ?
#
loop_
_entity_poly.entity_id
_entity_poly.type
_entity_poly.pdbx_seq_one_letter_code
_entity_poly.pdbx_strand_id
1 'polypeptide(L)'
;MTNSLKLVFLYLLTFGLSQAVSAIDLSLGDFEEHRYDIPISTEGAKRALIGRVATNAIIYGQSGNQTHRGYLSKPADKETQSGLIVIHEWWGLNEDVHAMNNQLAALGYTALAVDLYNGVTATEPADAFELSTHLSNNEDQALANLKTAYDYLMNEVGVSKVGVIGWCLGGKWSLRTALMLPKDIDATVIYYGSLVKDESKLSKLDMPIIGFVGTKDTRLYKEFMEFEETLKALNKDASIHYYEGAKHAFANASGLLYQEAAAEDSWEKTVNFLQAHLD
;
A
#
# COMPACT_ATOMS: atom_id res chain seq x y z
N MET A 1 -6.15 -17.97 76.73
CA MET A 1 -5.06 -18.12 75.83
C MET A 1 -5.51 -19.02 74.66
N THR A 2 -6.09 -18.48 73.65
CA THR A 2 -6.30 -19.20 72.37
C THR A 2 -6.52 -18.14 71.30
N ASN A 3 -5.55 -18.02 70.45
CA ASN A 3 -5.57 -17.15 69.26
C ASN A 3 -6.47 -17.74 68.18
N SER A 4 -7.46 -16.98 67.77
CA SER A 4 -8.26 -17.25 66.58
C SER A 4 -7.75 -16.40 65.40
N LEU A 5 -7.14 -17.04 64.44
CA LEU A 5 -6.72 -16.42 63.18
C LEU A 5 -7.93 -16.35 62.25
N LYS A 6 -8.37 -15.14 61.92
CA LYS A 6 -9.42 -14.92 60.91
C LYS A 6 -8.79 -14.93 59.51
N LEU A 7 -9.22 -15.91 58.71
CA LEU A 7 -8.90 -16.01 57.29
C LEU A 7 -9.78 -15.04 56.51
N VAL A 8 -9.18 -14.04 55.89
CA VAL A 8 -9.86 -13.13 54.96
C VAL A 8 -9.74 -13.70 53.57
N PHE A 9 -10.84 -14.17 53.00
CA PHE A 9 -10.92 -14.56 51.60
C PHE A 9 -11.00 -13.30 50.75
N LEU A 10 -9.96 -13.13 49.91
CA LEU A 10 -9.91 -12.09 48.89
C LEU A 10 -10.58 -12.63 47.61
N TYR A 11 -11.77 -12.16 47.31
CA TYR A 11 -12.40 -12.36 46.01
C TYR A 11 -11.72 -11.43 44.98
N LEU A 12 -10.86 -11.98 44.16
CA LEU A 12 -10.35 -11.28 42.96
C LEU A 12 -11.31 -11.52 41.81
N LEU A 13 -11.82 -10.43 41.31
CA LEU A 13 -12.67 -10.30 40.14
C LEU A 13 -11.98 -10.90 38.89
N THR A 14 -12.64 -11.87 38.28
CA THR A 14 -12.44 -12.27 36.90
C THR A 14 -13.46 -11.54 36.03
N PHE A 15 -13.13 -10.34 35.59
CA PHE A 15 -13.85 -9.68 34.50
C PHE A 15 -12.77 -9.01 33.61
N GLY A 16 -12.66 -9.47 32.37
CA GLY A 16 -11.87 -8.74 31.36
C GLY A 16 -10.96 -9.58 30.48
N LEU A 17 -11.45 -10.67 29.91
CA LEU A 17 -10.74 -11.41 28.85
C LEU A 17 -11.75 -12.01 27.85
N SER A 18 -12.53 -11.16 27.19
CA SER A 18 -13.49 -11.66 26.18
C SER A 18 -13.69 -10.75 24.97
N GLN A 19 -12.85 -9.74 24.73
CA GLN A 19 -12.99 -8.92 23.52
C GLN A 19 -11.71 -8.79 22.67
N ALA A 20 -10.63 -9.43 23.02
CA ALA A 20 -9.38 -9.37 22.27
C ALA A 20 -9.22 -10.50 21.21
N VAL A 21 -10.13 -11.47 21.16
CA VAL A 21 -9.95 -12.68 20.33
C VAL A 21 -10.54 -12.54 18.93
N SER A 22 -11.43 -11.59 18.64
CA SER A 22 -12.07 -11.48 17.32
C SER A 22 -11.28 -10.68 16.26
N ALA A 23 -10.26 -9.93 16.65
CA ALA A 23 -9.42 -9.18 15.72
C ALA A 23 -8.20 -9.97 15.20
N ILE A 24 -7.83 -11.05 15.89
CA ILE A 24 -6.62 -11.83 15.62
C ILE A 24 -6.84 -12.88 14.52
N ASP A 25 -8.06 -13.33 14.30
CA ASP A 25 -8.34 -14.51 13.46
C ASP A 25 -8.32 -14.23 11.95
N LEU A 26 -8.53 -12.98 11.51
CA LEU A 26 -8.47 -12.61 10.08
C LEU A 26 -7.04 -12.30 9.60
N SER A 27 -6.12 -12.00 10.51
CA SER A 27 -4.74 -11.68 10.18
C SER A 27 -3.83 -12.91 10.08
N LEU A 28 -4.15 -13.99 10.77
CA LEU A 28 -3.36 -15.23 10.74
C LEU A 28 -3.44 -15.95 9.39
N GLY A 29 -4.57 -15.84 8.66
CA GLY A 29 -4.72 -16.42 7.32
C GLY A 29 -3.75 -15.78 6.32
N ASP A 30 -3.65 -14.45 6.31
CA ASP A 30 -2.74 -13.73 5.43
C ASP A 30 -1.27 -14.05 5.77
N PHE A 31 -0.94 -14.18 7.06
CA PHE A 31 0.40 -14.58 7.50
C PHE A 31 0.79 -15.99 7.05
N GLU A 32 -0.14 -16.95 7.14
CA GLU A 32 0.13 -18.33 6.73
C GLU A 32 0.40 -18.46 5.22
N GLU A 33 -0.30 -17.70 4.39
CA GLU A 33 -0.07 -17.67 2.93
C GLU A 33 1.31 -17.12 2.57
N HIS A 34 1.83 -16.18 3.37
CA HIS A 34 3.10 -15.49 3.14
C HIS A 34 4.26 -15.94 4.02
N ARG A 35 4.05 -16.96 4.86
CA ARG A 35 5.05 -17.47 5.85
C ARG A 35 6.42 -17.77 5.25
N TYR A 36 6.49 -18.17 4.01
CA TYR A 36 7.71 -18.57 3.32
C TYR A 36 8.18 -17.57 2.26
N ASP A 37 7.56 -16.40 2.19
CA ASP A 37 7.99 -15.35 1.29
C ASP A 37 9.38 -14.85 1.72
N ILE A 38 10.20 -14.53 0.73
CA ILE A 38 11.55 -14.00 0.96
C ILE A 38 11.68 -12.73 0.11
N PRO A 39 12.06 -11.59 0.70
CA PRO A 39 12.31 -10.36 -0.05
C PRO A 39 13.68 -10.45 -0.74
N ILE A 40 13.76 -11.21 -1.83
CA ILE A 40 14.96 -11.30 -2.64
C ILE A 40 14.84 -10.37 -3.83
N SER A 41 15.78 -9.43 -3.97
CA SER A 41 15.88 -8.60 -5.16
C SER A 41 16.25 -9.46 -6.37
N THR A 42 15.33 -9.60 -7.32
CA THR A 42 15.51 -10.36 -8.55
C THR A 42 15.96 -9.48 -9.72
N GLU A 43 16.43 -10.09 -10.82
CA GLU A 43 16.77 -9.38 -12.06
C GLU A 43 15.59 -8.57 -12.63
N GLY A 44 14.34 -9.01 -12.39
CA GLY A 44 13.14 -8.27 -12.80
C GLY A 44 12.98 -6.92 -12.10
N ALA A 45 13.37 -6.81 -10.82
CA ALA A 45 13.39 -5.54 -10.09
C ALA A 45 14.48 -4.57 -10.62
N LYS A 46 15.45 -5.10 -11.33
CA LYS A 46 16.57 -4.34 -11.93
C LYS A 46 16.36 -4.05 -13.41
N ARG A 47 15.13 -4.00 -13.90
CA ARG A 47 14.85 -3.67 -15.32
C ARG A 47 15.61 -2.41 -15.73
N ALA A 48 16.16 -2.43 -16.95
CA ALA A 48 16.85 -1.27 -17.50
C ALA A 48 15.91 -0.06 -17.56
N LEU A 49 16.32 1.06 -16.97
CA LEU A 49 15.55 2.30 -17.03
C LEU A 49 15.55 2.87 -18.44
N ILE A 50 14.39 3.31 -18.91
CA ILE A 50 14.28 4.06 -20.16
C ILE A 50 14.43 5.55 -19.80
N GLY A 51 15.68 6.05 -19.77
CA GLY A 51 15.98 7.43 -19.45
C GLY A 51 16.87 7.57 -18.21
N ARG A 52 17.25 8.81 -17.93
CA ARG A 52 18.06 9.16 -16.74
C ARG A 52 17.15 9.59 -15.61
N VAL A 53 17.37 9.05 -14.42
CA VAL A 53 16.60 9.33 -13.21
C VAL A 53 17.52 9.90 -12.13
N ALA A 54 17.12 11.01 -11.52
CA ALA A 54 17.74 11.55 -10.33
C ALA A 54 16.99 11.04 -9.09
N THR A 55 17.74 10.52 -8.10
CA THR A 55 17.15 9.86 -6.93
C THR A 55 17.79 10.37 -5.64
N ASN A 56 16.99 10.56 -4.60
CA ASN A 56 17.47 10.97 -3.29
C ASN A 56 16.59 10.39 -2.18
N ALA A 57 17.21 9.93 -1.09
CA ALA A 57 16.51 9.78 0.18
C ALA A 57 16.22 11.17 0.75
N ILE A 58 14.98 11.41 1.14
CA ILE A 58 14.53 12.72 1.62
C ILE A 58 13.74 12.62 2.93
N ILE A 59 13.66 13.73 3.63
CA ILE A 59 12.62 14.00 4.62
C ILE A 59 11.62 14.90 3.92
N TYR A 60 10.37 14.43 3.77
CA TYR A 60 9.33 15.21 3.08
C TYR A 60 8.37 15.90 4.04
N GLY A 61 8.53 15.74 5.34
CA GLY A 61 7.77 16.47 6.36
C GLY A 61 7.71 15.76 7.69
N GLN A 62 6.76 16.22 8.52
CA GLN A 62 6.48 15.61 9.82
C GLN A 62 5.00 15.76 10.17
N SER A 63 4.48 14.88 11.01
CA SER A 63 3.19 15.02 11.67
C SER A 63 3.32 14.73 13.17
N GLY A 64 2.92 15.68 14.01
CA GLY A 64 3.22 15.62 15.43
C GLY A 64 4.73 15.50 15.68
N ASN A 65 5.14 14.43 16.37
CA ASN A 65 6.56 14.15 16.65
C ASN A 65 7.21 13.18 15.65
N GLN A 66 6.46 12.76 14.62
CA GLN A 66 6.92 11.76 13.67
C GLN A 66 7.47 12.44 12.41
N THR A 67 8.73 12.16 12.09
CA THR A 67 9.40 12.64 10.86
C THR A 67 9.15 11.64 9.73
N HIS A 68 8.65 12.11 8.59
CA HIS A 68 8.36 11.31 7.43
C HIS A 68 9.51 11.32 6.43
N ARG A 69 9.95 10.11 6.06
CA ARG A 69 11.07 9.87 5.14
C ARG A 69 10.58 9.09 3.94
N GLY A 70 11.31 9.21 2.84
CA GLY A 70 11.01 8.49 1.62
C GLY A 70 12.14 8.56 0.63
N TYR A 71 11.90 7.96 -0.52
CA TYR A 71 12.81 7.91 -1.65
C TYR A 71 12.16 8.65 -2.83
N LEU A 72 12.74 9.80 -3.18
CA LEU A 72 12.25 10.64 -4.27
C LEU A 72 13.01 10.32 -5.56
N SER A 73 12.30 10.02 -6.62
CA SER A 73 12.85 9.82 -7.96
C SER A 73 12.17 10.74 -8.95
N LYS A 74 12.92 11.35 -9.84
CA LYS A 74 12.39 12.19 -10.93
C LYS A 74 13.24 12.06 -12.18
N PRO A 75 12.68 12.36 -13.36
CA PRO A 75 13.49 12.48 -14.57
C PRO A 75 14.63 13.46 -14.35
N ALA A 76 15.85 13.10 -14.79
CA ALA A 76 17.01 13.96 -14.57
C ALA A 76 17.04 15.17 -15.51
N ASP A 77 16.38 15.09 -16.66
CA ASP A 77 16.56 16.00 -17.78
C ASP A 77 15.31 16.82 -18.12
N LYS A 78 14.22 16.69 -17.32
CA LYS A 78 12.99 17.46 -17.51
C LYS A 78 12.24 17.73 -16.20
N GLU A 79 11.53 18.85 -16.15
CA GLU A 79 10.52 19.11 -15.12
C GLU A 79 9.29 18.24 -15.35
N THR A 80 8.61 17.88 -14.26
CA THR A 80 7.40 17.07 -14.30
C THR A 80 6.23 17.86 -13.72
N GLN A 81 5.04 17.68 -14.30
CA GLN A 81 3.81 18.28 -13.81
C GLN A 81 3.01 17.32 -12.94
N SER A 82 3.38 16.06 -12.91
CA SER A 82 2.63 15.00 -12.24
C SER A 82 3.50 14.26 -11.22
N GLY A 83 2.93 14.07 -10.04
CA GLY A 83 3.52 13.34 -8.93
C GLY A 83 2.85 11.99 -8.70
N LEU A 84 3.59 11.05 -8.14
CA LEU A 84 3.09 9.77 -7.69
C LEU A 84 3.49 9.51 -6.23
N ILE A 85 2.53 9.18 -5.39
CA ILE A 85 2.77 8.57 -4.09
C ILE A 85 2.88 7.08 -4.33
N VAL A 86 4.05 6.51 -4.04
CA VAL A 86 4.35 5.09 -4.24
C VAL A 86 4.40 4.41 -2.88
N ILE A 87 3.57 3.41 -2.68
CA ILE A 87 3.40 2.77 -1.37
C ILE A 87 3.93 1.34 -1.41
N HIS A 88 4.86 1.04 -0.52
CA HIS A 88 5.55 -0.23 -0.41
C HIS A 88 4.64 -1.39 0.00
N GLU A 89 5.07 -2.61 -0.26
CA GLU A 89 4.48 -3.83 0.26
C GLU A 89 4.78 -4.00 1.77
N TRP A 90 4.39 -5.10 2.35
CA TRP A 90 4.57 -5.37 3.79
C TRP A 90 6.03 -5.47 4.25
N TRP A 91 6.98 -5.58 3.31
CA TRP A 91 8.42 -5.60 3.59
C TRP A 91 9.01 -4.24 4.00
N GLY A 92 8.28 -3.15 3.79
CA GLY A 92 8.77 -1.78 3.97
C GLY A 92 9.44 -1.19 2.73
N LEU A 93 10.03 -0.01 2.87
CA LEU A 93 10.69 0.72 1.79
C LEU A 93 12.06 0.10 1.49
N ASN A 94 12.09 -0.91 0.64
CA ASN A 94 13.26 -1.68 0.26
C ASN A 94 13.75 -1.38 -1.17
N GLU A 95 14.80 -2.08 -1.62
CA GLU A 95 15.40 -1.90 -2.96
C GLU A 95 14.43 -2.20 -4.12
N ASP A 96 13.47 -3.10 -3.94
CA ASP A 96 12.47 -3.38 -4.97
C ASP A 96 11.53 -2.20 -5.17
N VAL A 97 11.10 -1.57 -4.07
CA VAL A 97 10.29 -0.36 -4.12
C VAL A 97 11.08 0.81 -4.73
N HIS A 98 12.38 0.93 -4.39
CA HIS A 98 13.26 1.90 -5.04
C HIS A 98 13.34 1.68 -6.55
N ALA A 99 13.47 0.42 -7.00
CA ALA A 99 13.51 0.08 -8.42
C ALA A 99 12.20 0.44 -9.14
N MET A 100 11.04 0.12 -8.56
CA MET A 100 9.73 0.50 -9.10
C MET A 100 9.54 2.01 -9.14
N ASN A 101 9.95 2.71 -8.09
CA ASN A 101 9.90 4.18 -8.02
C ASN A 101 10.74 4.81 -9.14
N ASN A 102 11.93 4.25 -9.41
CA ASN A 102 12.79 4.70 -10.50
C ASN A 102 12.17 4.43 -11.88
N GLN A 103 11.45 3.32 -12.07
CA GLN A 103 10.75 3.04 -13.32
C GLN A 103 9.63 4.06 -13.58
N LEU A 104 8.85 4.40 -12.55
CA LEU A 104 7.81 5.43 -12.65
C LEU A 104 8.41 6.80 -12.98
N ALA A 105 9.55 7.13 -12.37
CA ALA A 105 10.27 8.37 -12.69
C ALA A 105 10.81 8.36 -14.13
N ALA A 106 11.29 7.24 -14.63
CA ALA A 106 11.75 7.12 -16.01
C ALA A 106 10.61 7.32 -17.03
N LEU A 107 9.36 7.04 -16.66
CA LEU A 107 8.18 7.32 -17.48
C LEU A 107 7.81 8.82 -17.49
N GLY A 108 8.33 9.62 -16.58
CA GLY A 108 8.10 11.06 -16.59
C GLY A 108 7.48 11.64 -15.34
N TYR A 109 7.26 10.85 -14.31
CA TYR A 109 6.64 11.30 -13.05
C TYR A 109 7.68 11.72 -12.00
N THR A 110 7.30 12.63 -11.11
CA THR A 110 8.02 12.74 -9.83
C THR A 110 7.43 11.72 -8.86
N ALA A 111 8.15 10.64 -8.62
CA ALA A 111 7.70 9.53 -7.80
C ALA A 111 8.29 9.60 -6.39
N LEU A 112 7.45 9.64 -5.37
CA LEU A 112 7.81 9.64 -3.96
C LEU A 112 7.40 8.30 -3.33
N ALA A 113 8.36 7.41 -3.16
CA ALA A 113 8.16 6.20 -2.36
C ALA A 113 8.20 6.57 -0.87
N VAL A 114 7.05 6.38 -0.21
CA VAL A 114 6.87 6.73 1.20
C VAL A 114 7.34 5.61 2.11
N ASP A 115 7.93 5.96 3.25
CA ASP A 115 8.28 5.03 4.31
C ASP A 115 7.19 5.06 5.39
N LEU A 116 6.35 4.03 5.44
CA LEU A 116 5.31 3.88 6.46
C LEU A 116 5.80 3.18 7.73
N TYR A 117 7.04 2.69 7.73
CA TYR A 117 7.64 1.92 8.82
C TYR A 117 8.80 2.65 9.53
N ASN A 118 8.95 3.95 9.28
CA ASN A 118 9.95 4.81 9.97
C ASN A 118 11.40 4.30 9.87
N GLY A 119 11.82 3.83 8.69
CA GLY A 119 13.17 3.35 8.41
C GLY A 119 13.39 1.88 8.69
N VAL A 120 12.33 1.13 9.03
CA VAL A 120 12.43 -0.31 9.24
C VAL A 120 12.03 -1.06 7.98
N THR A 121 12.84 -2.04 7.59
CA THR A 121 12.49 -3.01 6.54
C THR A 121 12.55 -4.41 7.12
N ALA A 122 11.56 -5.23 6.81
CA ALA A 122 11.53 -6.62 7.23
C ALA A 122 12.30 -7.51 6.24
N THR A 123 12.97 -8.52 6.76
CA THR A 123 13.62 -9.59 5.98
C THR A 123 12.99 -10.95 6.25
N GLU A 124 12.19 -11.05 7.30
CA GLU A 124 11.47 -12.24 7.68
C GLU A 124 9.96 -11.98 7.69
N PRO A 125 9.11 -12.94 7.27
CA PRO A 125 7.66 -12.78 7.25
C PRO A 125 7.04 -12.40 8.60
N ALA A 126 7.59 -12.91 9.70
CA ALA A 126 7.10 -12.60 11.05
C ALA A 126 7.26 -11.11 11.38
N ASP A 127 8.42 -10.51 11.03
CA ASP A 127 8.69 -9.09 11.24
C ASP A 127 7.80 -8.23 10.33
N ALA A 128 7.62 -8.63 9.06
CA ALA A 128 6.73 -7.96 8.12
C ALA A 128 5.28 -7.96 8.60
N PHE A 129 4.82 -9.09 9.17
CA PHE A 129 3.50 -9.21 9.76
C PHE A 129 3.32 -8.29 10.97
N GLU A 130 4.31 -8.22 11.87
CA GLU A 130 4.27 -7.33 13.03
C GLU A 130 4.21 -5.86 12.59
N LEU A 131 5.05 -5.43 11.65
CA LEU A 131 5.08 -4.07 11.12
C LEU A 131 3.75 -3.70 10.44
N SER A 132 3.21 -4.59 9.60
CA SER A 132 1.94 -4.35 8.90
C SER A 132 0.74 -4.30 9.85
N THR A 133 0.77 -5.10 10.90
CA THR A 133 -0.24 -5.11 11.97
C THR A 133 -0.15 -3.81 12.78
N HIS A 134 1.06 -3.40 13.17
CA HIS A 134 1.28 -2.14 13.87
C HIS A 134 0.76 -0.95 13.04
N LEU A 135 1.10 -0.89 11.75
CA LEU A 135 0.61 0.15 10.85
C LEU A 135 -0.92 0.17 10.76
N SER A 136 -1.55 -1.01 10.65
CA SER A 136 -3.01 -1.13 10.57
C SER A 136 -3.72 -0.70 11.86
N ASN A 137 -3.09 -0.92 13.02
CA ASN A 137 -3.60 -0.47 14.31
C ASN A 137 -3.38 1.03 14.58
N ASN A 138 -2.55 1.69 13.77
CA ASN A 138 -2.24 3.12 13.86
C ASN A 138 -2.61 3.85 12.55
N GLU A 139 -3.81 3.60 12.03
CA GLU A 139 -4.28 4.10 10.73
C GLU A 139 -4.15 5.62 10.59
N ASP A 140 -4.47 6.39 11.65
CA ASP A 140 -4.37 7.85 11.63
C ASP A 140 -2.94 8.34 11.38
N GLN A 141 -1.93 7.64 11.91
CA GLN A 141 -0.52 7.98 11.69
C GLN A 141 -0.10 7.67 10.24
N ALA A 142 -0.55 6.56 9.70
CA ALA A 142 -0.30 6.21 8.31
C ALA A 142 -0.94 7.21 7.35
N LEU A 143 -2.19 7.60 7.59
CA LEU A 143 -2.90 8.61 6.80
C LEU A 143 -2.24 9.99 6.92
N ALA A 144 -1.77 10.38 8.12
CA ALA A 144 -1.04 11.63 8.30
C ALA A 144 0.28 11.65 7.51
N ASN A 145 1.00 10.52 7.45
CA ASN A 145 2.19 10.36 6.61
C ASN A 145 1.84 10.54 5.13
N LEU A 146 0.83 9.83 4.63
CA LEU A 146 0.37 9.90 3.23
C LEU A 146 -0.14 11.30 2.84
N LYS A 147 -0.85 11.98 3.75
CA LYS A 147 -1.25 13.37 3.55
C LYS A 147 -0.03 14.29 3.43
N THR A 148 0.97 14.09 4.28
CA THR A 148 2.21 14.88 4.22
C THR A 148 2.96 14.64 2.90
N ALA A 149 2.95 13.42 2.38
CA ALA A 149 3.54 13.10 1.07
C ALA A 149 2.81 13.83 -0.07
N TYR A 150 1.47 13.86 -0.04
CA TYR A 150 0.66 14.65 -0.97
C TYR A 150 1.02 16.13 -0.89
N ASP A 151 1.04 16.70 0.31
CA ASP A 151 1.36 18.12 0.51
C ASP A 151 2.76 18.49 0.01
N TYR A 152 3.73 17.59 0.22
CA TYR A 152 5.08 17.78 -0.28
C TYR A 152 5.13 17.81 -1.82
N LEU A 153 4.46 16.88 -2.48
CA LEU A 153 4.40 16.86 -3.95
C LEU A 153 3.72 18.12 -4.50
N MET A 154 2.64 18.56 -3.92
CA MET A 154 1.91 19.75 -4.36
C MET A 154 2.65 21.05 -4.07
N ASN A 155 3.15 21.23 -2.85
CA ASN A 155 3.62 22.53 -2.38
C ASN A 155 5.14 22.73 -2.52
N GLU A 156 5.94 21.67 -2.35
CA GLU A 156 7.41 21.75 -2.39
C GLU A 156 7.96 21.33 -3.75
N VAL A 157 7.38 20.30 -4.37
CA VAL A 157 7.76 19.89 -5.73
C VAL A 157 7.04 20.74 -6.77
N GLY A 158 5.79 21.15 -6.50
CA GLY A 158 5.00 22.01 -7.36
C GLY A 158 4.33 21.28 -8.52
N VAL A 159 3.99 20.00 -8.34
CA VAL A 159 3.20 19.25 -9.33
C VAL A 159 1.76 19.75 -9.36
N SER A 160 1.07 19.55 -10.46
CA SER A 160 -0.33 19.96 -10.64
C SER A 160 -1.33 18.81 -10.49
N LYS A 161 -0.84 17.56 -10.60
CA LYS A 161 -1.63 16.34 -10.43
C LYS A 161 -0.88 15.33 -9.57
N VAL A 162 -1.60 14.56 -8.76
CA VAL A 162 -1.03 13.52 -7.91
C VAL A 162 -1.81 12.22 -8.04
N GLY A 163 -1.14 11.17 -8.48
CA GLY A 163 -1.64 9.81 -8.42
C GLY A 163 -1.11 9.05 -7.20
N VAL A 164 -1.76 7.94 -6.88
CA VAL A 164 -1.30 6.99 -5.85
C VAL A 164 -1.25 5.59 -6.40
N ILE A 165 -0.18 4.87 -6.09
CA ILE A 165 0.04 3.48 -6.53
C ILE A 165 0.66 2.65 -5.40
N GLY A 166 0.25 1.41 -5.28
CA GLY A 166 0.84 0.48 -4.33
C GLY A 166 0.47 -0.98 -4.58
N TRP A 167 1.26 -1.87 -4.00
CA TRP A 167 1.16 -3.31 -4.14
C TRP A 167 0.91 -3.96 -2.78
N CYS A 168 0.07 -4.99 -2.70
CA CYS A 168 -0.24 -5.70 -1.45
C CYS A 168 -0.73 -4.74 -0.35
N LEU A 169 0.02 -4.61 0.73
CA LEU A 169 -0.20 -3.59 1.77
C LEU A 169 -0.33 -2.18 1.15
N GLY A 170 0.56 -1.84 0.21
CA GLY A 170 0.52 -0.56 -0.50
C GLY A 170 -0.76 -0.37 -1.31
N GLY A 171 -1.30 -1.42 -1.93
CA GLY A 171 -2.59 -1.37 -2.62
C GLY A 171 -3.75 -1.04 -1.67
N LYS A 172 -3.76 -1.64 -0.47
CA LYS A 172 -4.68 -1.29 0.60
C LYS A 172 -4.60 0.21 0.96
N TRP A 173 -3.37 0.73 1.09
CA TRP A 173 -3.16 2.13 1.47
C TRP A 173 -3.38 3.09 0.30
N SER A 174 -3.22 2.66 -0.96
CA SER A 174 -3.62 3.47 -2.13
C SER A 174 -5.11 3.81 -2.09
N LEU A 175 -5.98 2.82 -1.87
CA LEU A 175 -7.42 3.08 -1.74
C LEU A 175 -7.74 3.96 -0.52
N ARG A 176 -7.07 3.77 0.63
CA ARG A 176 -7.28 4.61 1.81
C ARG A 176 -6.83 6.05 1.61
N THR A 177 -5.75 6.26 0.87
CA THR A 177 -5.29 7.59 0.48
C THR A 177 -6.32 8.28 -0.42
N ALA A 178 -6.83 7.57 -1.42
CA ALA A 178 -7.89 8.07 -2.29
C ALA A 178 -9.17 8.42 -1.51
N LEU A 179 -9.56 7.61 -0.53
CA LEU A 179 -10.72 7.89 0.33
C LEU A 179 -10.49 9.06 1.29
N MET A 180 -9.27 9.31 1.71
CA MET A 180 -8.90 10.46 2.55
C MET A 180 -8.88 11.75 1.73
N LEU A 181 -8.44 11.68 0.47
CA LEU A 181 -8.24 12.81 -0.44
C LEU A 181 -9.06 12.63 -1.74
N PRO A 182 -10.39 12.46 -1.65
CA PRO A 182 -11.20 12.00 -2.78
C PRO A 182 -11.34 13.01 -3.93
N LYS A 183 -10.97 14.27 -3.70
CA LYS A 183 -10.99 15.36 -4.69
C LYS A 183 -9.61 15.86 -5.07
N ASP A 184 -8.59 15.36 -4.39
CA ASP A 184 -7.22 15.85 -4.52
C ASP A 184 -6.32 14.82 -5.23
N ILE A 185 -6.66 13.52 -5.15
CA ILE A 185 -5.99 12.47 -5.91
C ILE A 185 -6.60 12.40 -7.31
N ASP A 186 -5.75 12.43 -8.33
CA ASP A 186 -6.15 12.44 -9.74
C ASP A 186 -6.22 11.04 -10.38
N ALA A 187 -5.53 10.05 -9.80
CA ALA A 187 -5.54 8.66 -10.28
C ALA A 187 -5.15 7.68 -9.16
N THR A 188 -5.83 6.54 -9.09
CA THR A 188 -5.56 5.50 -8.08
C THR A 188 -5.28 4.15 -8.71
N VAL A 189 -4.12 3.56 -8.38
CA VAL A 189 -3.69 2.24 -8.85
C VAL A 189 -3.59 1.28 -7.67
N ILE A 190 -4.27 0.14 -7.76
CA ILE A 190 -4.38 -0.85 -6.68
C ILE A 190 -3.94 -2.22 -7.19
N TYR A 191 -2.78 -2.70 -6.75
CA TYR A 191 -2.35 -4.07 -6.99
C TYR A 191 -2.67 -4.94 -5.77
N TYR A 192 -3.53 -5.94 -5.96
CA TYR A 192 -3.87 -6.99 -4.99
C TYR A 192 -3.87 -6.55 -3.51
N GLY A 193 -4.42 -5.36 -3.22
CA GLY A 193 -4.59 -4.84 -1.86
C GLY A 193 -5.98 -5.09 -1.30
N SER A 194 -6.10 -5.27 0.00
CA SER A 194 -7.40 -5.37 0.67
C SER A 194 -8.23 -4.11 0.49
N LEU A 195 -9.52 -4.27 0.24
CA LEU A 195 -10.41 -3.20 -0.18
C LEU A 195 -11.39 -2.78 0.92
N VAL A 196 -11.89 -1.56 0.80
CA VAL A 196 -12.96 -1.03 1.65
C VAL A 196 -14.31 -1.41 1.02
N LYS A 197 -15.24 -1.92 1.85
CA LYS A 197 -16.58 -2.36 1.41
C LYS A 197 -17.69 -1.36 1.72
N ASP A 198 -17.39 -0.30 2.47
CA ASP A 198 -18.36 0.72 2.87
C ASP A 198 -18.75 1.58 1.66
N GLU A 199 -19.93 1.33 1.14
CA GLU A 199 -20.51 2.04 -0.02
C GLU A 199 -20.57 3.56 0.21
N SER A 200 -20.85 4.00 1.44
CA SER A 200 -20.92 5.42 1.80
C SER A 200 -19.55 6.11 1.69
N LYS A 201 -18.46 5.37 1.91
CA LYS A 201 -17.09 5.84 1.69
C LYS A 201 -16.75 5.81 0.20
N LEU A 202 -17.04 4.71 -0.47
CA LEU A 202 -16.74 4.53 -1.90
C LEU A 202 -17.48 5.54 -2.79
N SER A 203 -18.68 5.96 -2.39
CA SER A 203 -19.43 7.00 -3.11
C SER A 203 -18.72 8.35 -3.21
N LYS A 204 -17.74 8.62 -2.34
CA LYS A 204 -16.97 9.87 -2.31
C LYS A 204 -15.79 9.91 -3.29
N LEU A 205 -15.39 8.76 -3.82
CA LEU A 205 -14.28 8.69 -4.78
C LEU A 205 -14.66 9.41 -6.08
N ASP A 206 -13.83 10.34 -6.51
CA ASP A 206 -14.07 11.13 -7.73
C ASP A 206 -13.04 10.86 -8.84
N MET A 207 -11.89 10.28 -8.49
CA MET A 207 -10.83 9.98 -9.43
C MET A 207 -11.03 8.64 -10.14
N PRO A 208 -10.45 8.42 -11.34
CA PRO A 208 -10.37 7.12 -11.98
C PRO A 208 -9.53 6.13 -11.15
N ILE A 209 -9.94 4.87 -11.21
CA ILE A 209 -9.32 3.77 -10.45
C ILE A 209 -8.99 2.61 -11.39
N ILE A 210 -7.79 2.06 -11.28
CA ILE A 210 -7.44 0.79 -11.90
C ILE A 210 -7.01 -0.21 -10.81
N GLY A 211 -7.51 -1.44 -10.92
CA GLY A 211 -7.21 -2.51 -9.95
C GLY A 211 -6.79 -3.80 -10.62
N PHE A 212 -5.88 -4.54 -9.97
CA PHE A 212 -5.30 -5.78 -10.47
C PHE A 212 -5.32 -6.87 -9.40
N VAL A 213 -5.85 -8.05 -9.74
CA VAL A 213 -5.91 -9.18 -8.81
C VAL A 213 -5.77 -10.52 -9.55
N GLY A 214 -5.12 -11.48 -8.90
CA GLY A 214 -5.01 -12.85 -9.40
C GLY A 214 -6.20 -13.71 -8.98
N THR A 215 -6.69 -14.61 -9.87
CA THR A 215 -7.86 -15.45 -9.57
C THR A 215 -7.56 -16.55 -8.54
N LYS A 216 -6.27 -16.85 -8.27
CA LYS A 216 -5.86 -17.79 -7.23
C LYS A 216 -5.63 -17.12 -5.86
N ASP A 217 -5.67 -15.82 -5.77
CA ASP A 217 -5.84 -15.08 -4.52
C ASP A 217 -7.35 -15.04 -4.18
N THR A 218 -7.86 -16.16 -3.70
CA THR A 218 -9.31 -16.40 -3.63
C THR A 218 -10.05 -15.41 -2.77
N ARG A 219 -9.44 -14.90 -1.70
CA ARG A 219 -10.03 -13.89 -0.83
C ARG A 219 -10.11 -12.54 -1.53
N LEU A 220 -8.99 -12.04 -2.03
CA LEU A 220 -8.94 -10.74 -2.70
C LEU A 220 -9.69 -10.77 -4.04
N TYR A 221 -9.66 -11.88 -4.78
CA TYR A 221 -10.46 -12.03 -5.99
C TYR A 221 -11.94 -11.76 -5.75
N LYS A 222 -12.50 -12.33 -4.66
CA LYS A 222 -13.88 -12.07 -4.26
C LYS A 222 -14.10 -10.62 -3.82
N GLU A 223 -13.17 -10.05 -3.06
CA GLU A 223 -13.25 -8.65 -2.64
C GLU A 223 -13.23 -7.68 -3.83
N PHE A 224 -12.39 -7.95 -4.83
CA PHE A 224 -12.32 -7.14 -6.05
C PHE A 224 -13.59 -7.25 -6.91
N MET A 225 -14.22 -8.42 -6.99
CA MET A 225 -15.51 -8.57 -7.67
C MET A 225 -16.61 -7.74 -6.99
N GLU A 226 -16.74 -7.84 -5.67
CA GLU A 226 -17.70 -7.06 -4.87
C GLU A 226 -17.42 -5.55 -5.00
N PHE A 227 -16.17 -5.14 -5.02
CA PHE A 227 -15.74 -3.76 -5.18
C PHE A 227 -16.10 -3.21 -6.57
N GLU A 228 -15.81 -3.96 -7.63
CA GLU A 228 -16.17 -3.58 -9.01
C GLU A 228 -17.68 -3.40 -9.16
N GLU A 229 -18.48 -4.35 -8.66
CA GLU A 229 -19.94 -4.24 -8.66
C GLU A 229 -20.43 -2.98 -7.94
N THR A 230 -19.85 -2.68 -6.77
CA THR A 230 -20.19 -1.49 -5.98
C THR A 230 -19.82 -0.21 -6.72
N LEU A 231 -18.61 -0.11 -7.27
CA LEU A 231 -18.17 1.07 -8.01
C LEU A 231 -19.01 1.30 -9.26
N LYS A 232 -19.38 0.22 -9.95
CA LYS A 232 -20.28 0.27 -11.10
C LYS A 232 -21.69 0.76 -10.73
N ALA A 233 -22.24 0.28 -9.62
CA ALA A 233 -23.53 0.74 -9.09
C ALA A 233 -23.52 2.22 -8.72
N LEU A 234 -22.38 2.71 -8.24
CA LEU A 234 -22.12 4.12 -7.90
C LEU A 234 -21.71 5.00 -9.09
N ASN A 235 -21.65 4.42 -10.32
CA ASN A 235 -21.20 5.08 -11.54
C ASN A 235 -19.79 5.71 -11.40
N LYS A 236 -18.87 5.01 -10.74
CA LYS A 236 -17.48 5.42 -10.62
C LYS A 236 -16.66 4.98 -11.82
N ASP A 237 -15.67 5.79 -12.20
CA ASP A 237 -14.72 5.45 -13.26
C ASP A 237 -13.68 4.47 -12.69
N ALA A 238 -13.90 3.18 -12.97
CA ALA A 238 -13.04 2.12 -12.46
C ALA A 238 -12.89 0.98 -13.48
N SER A 239 -11.68 0.46 -13.60
CA SER A 239 -11.38 -0.74 -14.38
C SER A 239 -10.63 -1.76 -13.54
N ILE A 240 -11.19 -2.96 -13.42
CA ILE A 240 -10.62 -4.05 -12.65
C ILE A 240 -10.17 -5.16 -13.60
N HIS A 241 -8.95 -5.64 -13.40
CA HIS A 241 -8.33 -6.67 -14.23
C HIS A 241 -8.03 -7.91 -13.42
N TYR A 242 -8.50 -9.04 -13.92
CA TYR A 242 -8.38 -10.35 -13.29
C TYR A 242 -7.38 -11.20 -14.07
N TYR A 243 -6.36 -11.74 -13.38
CA TYR A 243 -5.33 -12.56 -13.99
C TYR A 243 -5.55 -14.03 -13.65
N GLU A 244 -5.96 -14.79 -14.66
CA GLU A 244 -6.29 -16.21 -14.50
C GLU A 244 -5.06 -17.02 -14.04
N GLY A 245 -5.23 -17.78 -12.96
CA GLY A 245 -4.18 -18.61 -12.38
C GLY A 245 -3.12 -17.85 -11.58
N ALA A 246 -3.15 -16.51 -11.59
CA ALA A 246 -2.23 -15.72 -10.79
C ALA A 246 -2.58 -15.77 -9.30
N LYS A 247 -1.55 -15.80 -8.46
CA LYS A 247 -1.64 -15.75 -7.01
C LYS A 247 -1.44 -14.32 -6.51
N HIS A 248 -1.51 -14.14 -5.19
CA HIS A 248 -1.08 -12.90 -4.54
C HIS A 248 0.35 -12.52 -4.95
N ALA A 249 0.66 -11.23 -4.99
CA ALA A 249 1.98 -10.70 -5.34
C ALA A 249 2.53 -11.15 -6.72
N PHE A 250 1.66 -11.49 -7.70
CA PHE A 250 2.07 -11.93 -9.03
C PHE A 250 2.94 -10.92 -9.79
N ALA A 251 2.84 -9.64 -9.46
CA ALA A 251 3.61 -8.56 -10.08
C ALA A 251 4.91 -8.22 -9.32
N ASN A 252 5.17 -8.86 -8.17
CA ASN A 252 6.41 -8.67 -7.43
C ASN A 252 7.52 -9.51 -8.04
N ALA A 253 8.41 -8.87 -8.80
CA ALA A 253 9.52 -9.52 -9.49
C ALA A 253 10.52 -10.19 -8.54
N SER A 254 10.55 -9.82 -7.28
CA SER A 254 11.38 -10.43 -6.22
C SER A 254 10.69 -11.57 -5.50
N GLY A 255 9.39 -11.77 -5.71
CA GLY A 255 8.58 -12.77 -5.01
C GLY A 255 8.56 -14.13 -5.71
N LEU A 256 8.38 -15.18 -4.91
CA LEU A 256 8.24 -16.55 -5.41
C LEU A 256 6.98 -16.79 -6.26
N LEU A 257 6.01 -15.88 -6.17
CA LEU A 257 4.72 -15.96 -6.85
C LEU A 257 4.66 -15.12 -8.13
N TYR A 258 5.79 -14.56 -8.55
CA TYR A 258 5.89 -13.76 -9.77
C TYR A 258 5.41 -14.51 -11.00
N GLN A 259 4.57 -13.85 -11.78
CA GLN A 259 4.10 -14.33 -13.08
C GLN A 259 4.35 -13.26 -14.14
N GLU A 260 5.39 -13.47 -14.95
CA GLU A 260 5.89 -12.50 -15.91
C GLU A 260 4.80 -11.93 -16.83
N ALA A 261 4.01 -12.79 -17.46
CA ALA A 261 2.97 -12.34 -18.41
C ALA A 261 1.91 -11.47 -17.74
N ALA A 262 1.46 -11.83 -16.53
CA ALA A 262 0.49 -11.05 -15.76
C ALA A 262 1.11 -9.74 -15.25
N ALA A 263 2.36 -9.78 -14.81
CA ALA A 263 3.09 -8.61 -14.34
C ALA A 263 3.36 -7.60 -15.46
N GLU A 264 3.74 -8.07 -16.65
CA GLU A 264 3.99 -7.19 -17.81
C GLU A 264 2.70 -6.56 -18.33
N ASP A 265 1.64 -7.33 -18.49
CA ASP A 265 0.35 -6.83 -18.95
C ASP A 265 -0.26 -5.83 -17.94
N SER A 266 -0.19 -6.13 -16.62
CA SER A 266 -0.67 -5.19 -15.60
C SER A 266 0.16 -3.91 -15.55
N TRP A 267 1.47 -4.01 -15.80
CA TRP A 267 2.34 -2.84 -15.87
C TRP A 267 2.04 -1.98 -17.10
N GLU A 268 1.86 -2.56 -18.27
CA GLU A 268 1.46 -1.84 -19.49
C GLU A 268 0.13 -1.09 -19.28
N LYS A 269 -0.86 -1.76 -18.68
CA LYS A 269 -2.14 -1.11 -18.33
C LYS A 269 -1.98 0.02 -17.34
N THR A 270 -1.10 -0.15 -16.33
CA THR A 270 -0.77 0.90 -15.37
C THR A 270 -0.17 2.12 -16.05
N VAL A 271 0.81 1.90 -16.94
CA VAL A 271 1.44 3.00 -17.70
C VAL A 271 0.42 3.75 -18.53
N ASN A 272 -0.38 3.04 -19.31
CA ASN A 272 -1.43 3.65 -20.14
C ASN A 272 -2.47 4.41 -19.30
N PHE A 273 -2.86 3.87 -18.16
CA PHE A 273 -3.80 4.51 -17.23
C PHE A 273 -3.21 5.80 -16.64
N LEU A 274 -1.98 5.76 -16.14
CA LEU A 274 -1.32 6.92 -15.57
C LEU A 274 -1.14 8.03 -16.63
N GLN A 275 -0.73 7.67 -17.85
CA GLN A 275 -0.62 8.62 -18.96
C GLN A 275 -1.97 9.26 -19.31
N ALA A 276 -3.04 8.49 -19.34
CA ALA A 276 -4.36 9.02 -19.68
C ALA A 276 -4.91 10.02 -18.66
N HIS A 277 -4.52 9.91 -17.38
CA HIS A 277 -5.13 10.70 -16.31
C HIS A 277 -4.17 11.71 -15.67
N LEU A 278 -2.87 11.51 -15.76
CA LEU A 278 -1.87 12.39 -15.14
C LEU A 278 -1.07 13.26 -16.13
N ASP A 279 -1.00 12.91 -17.42
CA ASP A 279 -0.30 13.70 -18.45
C ASP A 279 -1.11 14.88 -19.05
#